data_51bcf2f0d546ea65e7438465b20f8c8a
#
_entry.id   51bcf2f0d546ea65e7438465b20f8c8a
#
_cell.length_a   1.000
_cell.length_b   1.000
_cell.length_c   1.000
_cell.angle_alpha   90.00
_cell.angle_beta   90.00
_cell.angle_gamma   90.00
#
_symmetry.space_group_name_H-M   'P 1'
#
loop_
_entity.id
_entity.type
_entity.pdbx_description
1 polymer ?
#
loop_
_entity_poly.entity_id
_entity_poly.type
_entity_poly.pdbx_seq_one_letter_code
_entity_poly.pdbx_strand_id
1 'polypeptide(L)'
;MPEPPNEGKVCVILDLKCMTKKQEIQLFNDRRIRTIWDDKEEKWYFSVVDVIEALTDSPDPSTYWRVLKNRLKKEGNETVTICNAFKLPAKDGKMRLTPIADQEQLFRLVQSIPSPKAEPFKVWMASVASERLDEIQDPELTIERAMTDYRRLGYSEAWINQRLKSIEVRKELTDEWK
;
A
#
# COMPACT_ATOMS: atom_id res chain seq x y z
N MET A 1 13.86 -12.38 -1.22
CA MET A 1 12.93 -11.60 -0.38
C MET A 1 13.78 -10.64 0.43
N PRO A 2 13.49 -9.34 0.46
CA PRO A 2 14.16 -8.46 1.42
C PRO A 2 13.66 -8.81 2.82
N GLU A 3 14.59 -8.96 3.78
CA GLU A 3 14.28 -9.16 5.18
C GLU A 3 13.39 -8.00 5.70
N PRO A 4 12.39 -8.29 6.54
CA PRO A 4 11.61 -7.24 7.18
C PRO A 4 12.53 -6.38 8.06
N PRO A 5 12.38 -5.07 8.07
CA PRO A 5 13.18 -4.20 8.92
C PRO A 5 12.89 -4.50 10.39
N ASN A 6 13.98 -4.67 11.13
CA ASN A 6 14.06 -5.02 12.55
C ASN A 6 13.18 -4.12 13.43
N GLU A 7 12.69 -4.70 14.53
CA GLU A 7 11.74 -4.13 15.50
C GLU A 7 12.01 -2.66 15.89
N GLY A 8 10.94 -1.85 15.90
CA GLY A 8 10.92 -0.53 16.56
C GLY A 8 11.28 0.65 15.67
N LYS A 9 11.58 0.49 14.39
CA LYS A 9 11.77 1.63 13.50
C LYS A 9 10.42 2.14 12.99
N VAL A 10 10.12 3.39 13.30
CA VAL A 10 9.07 4.17 12.63
C VAL A 10 9.42 4.16 11.14
N CYS A 11 8.86 3.21 10.42
CA CYS A 11 9.10 3.14 8.99
C CYS A 11 8.32 4.24 8.31
N VAL A 12 9.05 5.06 7.63
CA VAL A 12 8.55 6.11 6.76
C VAL A 12 8.03 5.41 5.53
N ILE A 13 6.75 5.66 5.24
CA ILE A 13 6.22 5.54 3.88
C ILE A 13 5.81 4.12 3.48
N LEU A 14 4.58 4.02 3.02
CA LEU A 14 4.24 3.10 1.95
C LEU A 14 5.38 3.16 0.92
N ASP A 15 6.28 2.19 0.96
CA ASP A 15 7.26 1.98 -0.08
C ASP A 15 6.49 1.44 -1.30
N LEU A 16 5.65 2.30 -1.84
CA LEU A 16 5.08 2.16 -3.16
C LEU A 16 6.25 2.31 -4.13
N LYS A 17 7.13 1.31 -4.14
CA LYS A 17 8.29 1.21 -5.05
C LYS A 17 7.92 1.37 -6.52
N CYS A 18 6.65 1.56 -6.81
CA CYS A 18 6.11 1.80 -8.14
C CYS A 18 5.90 3.28 -8.46
N MET A 19 5.96 4.19 -7.47
CA MET A 19 5.81 5.62 -7.71
C MET A 19 7.16 6.32 -7.74
N THR A 20 7.34 7.29 -8.61
CA THR A 20 8.53 8.12 -8.59
C THR A 20 8.61 8.85 -7.24
N LYS A 21 9.81 9.00 -6.68
CA LYS A 21 10.08 9.67 -5.39
C LYS A 21 9.33 11.01 -5.22
N LYS A 22 9.11 11.71 -6.33
CA LYS A 22 8.37 12.97 -6.40
C LYS A 22 6.84 12.79 -6.21
N GLN A 23 6.29 11.65 -6.64
CA GLN A 23 4.86 11.33 -6.47
C GLN A 23 4.56 10.87 -5.03
N GLU A 24 5.48 10.13 -4.40
CA GLU A 24 5.38 9.73 -3.00
C GLU A 24 5.29 10.94 -2.06
N ILE A 25 6.13 11.94 -2.28
CA ILE A 25 6.12 13.20 -1.50
C ILE A 25 4.79 13.95 -1.66
N GLN A 26 4.20 13.95 -2.87
CA GLN A 26 2.93 14.65 -3.12
C GLN A 26 1.73 13.95 -2.48
N LEU A 27 1.72 12.62 -2.39
CA LEU A 27 0.59 11.86 -1.87
C LEU A 27 0.46 11.94 -0.35
N PHE A 28 1.57 11.96 0.37
CA PHE A 28 1.57 11.90 1.83
C PHE A 28 2.13 13.15 2.52
N ASN A 29 2.51 14.18 1.79
CA ASN A 29 2.90 15.48 2.33
C ASN A 29 4.00 15.38 3.41
N ASP A 30 5.02 14.54 3.22
CA ASP A 30 6.13 14.25 4.15
C ASP A 30 5.70 13.82 5.56
N ARG A 31 4.43 13.46 5.76
CA ARG A 31 3.96 13.00 7.07
C ARG A 31 4.30 11.53 7.28
N ARG A 32 4.83 11.25 8.46
CA ARG A 32 5.19 9.88 8.87
C ARG A 32 3.94 9.11 9.28
N ILE A 33 3.73 7.94 8.66
CA ILE A 33 2.67 7.00 9.01
C ILE A 33 3.31 5.84 9.76
N ARG A 34 2.83 5.56 10.97
CA ARG A 34 3.28 4.40 11.76
C ARG A 34 2.76 3.12 11.11
N THR A 35 3.65 2.15 10.92
CA THR A 35 3.36 0.86 10.32
C THR A 35 3.80 -0.27 11.23
N ILE A 36 3.16 -1.42 11.10
CA ILE A 36 3.53 -2.67 11.79
C ILE A 36 3.53 -3.80 10.76
N TRP A 37 4.53 -4.66 10.84
CA TRP A 37 4.53 -5.93 10.14
C TRP A 37 3.96 -7.01 11.05
N ASP A 38 3.02 -7.81 10.58
CA ASP A 38 2.52 -9.00 11.26
C ASP A 38 3.13 -10.25 10.64
N ASP A 39 4.00 -10.93 11.39
CA ASP A 39 4.72 -12.13 10.94
C ASP A 39 3.81 -13.34 10.74
N LYS A 40 2.63 -13.36 11.37
CA LYS A 40 1.69 -14.49 11.25
C LYS A 40 0.85 -14.40 9.99
N GLU A 41 0.41 -13.18 9.65
CA GLU A 41 -0.40 -12.93 8.47
C GLU A 41 0.44 -12.49 7.27
N GLU A 42 1.74 -12.27 7.47
CA GLU A 42 2.68 -11.77 6.46
C GLU A 42 2.16 -10.50 5.77
N LYS A 43 1.64 -9.55 6.60
CA LYS A 43 1.01 -8.33 6.12
C LYS A 43 1.50 -7.09 6.84
N TRP A 44 1.53 -5.99 6.10
CA TRP A 44 1.73 -4.66 6.66
C TRP A 44 0.40 -4.06 7.14
N TYR A 45 0.43 -3.48 8.33
CA TYR A 45 -0.65 -2.70 8.89
C TYR A 45 -0.24 -1.25 9.09
N PHE A 46 -1.16 -0.35 8.85
CA PHE A 46 -0.98 1.11 8.85
C PHE A 46 -1.87 1.76 9.90
N SER A 47 -1.34 2.75 10.61
CA SER A 47 -2.12 3.54 11.56
C SER A 47 -3.18 4.37 10.84
N VAL A 48 -4.46 4.06 11.06
CA VAL A 48 -5.60 4.77 10.46
C VAL A 48 -5.60 6.26 10.82
N VAL A 49 -5.25 6.57 12.07
CA VAL A 49 -5.22 7.96 12.57
C VAL A 49 -4.17 8.78 11.85
N ASP A 50 -2.98 8.20 11.61
CA ASP A 50 -1.88 8.90 10.92
C ASP A 50 -2.21 9.12 9.44
N VAL A 51 -2.88 8.16 8.80
CA VAL A 51 -3.36 8.30 7.42
C VAL A 51 -4.39 9.42 7.31
N ILE A 52 -5.35 9.47 8.23
CA ILE A 52 -6.33 10.55 8.27
C ILE A 52 -5.64 11.91 8.51
N GLU A 53 -4.67 11.97 9.44
CA GLU A 53 -3.88 13.18 9.68
C GLU A 53 -3.11 13.63 8.43
N ALA A 54 -2.61 12.70 7.63
CA ALA A 54 -1.89 12.99 6.40
C ALA A 54 -2.83 13.50 5.27
N LEU A 55 -4.02 12.92 5.17
CA LEU A 55 -4.95 13.17 4.06
C LEU A 55 -6.03 14.20 4.37
N THR A 56 -6.11 14.70 5.60
CA THR A 56 -7.09 15.71 5.98
C THR A 56 -6.44 16.85 6.76
N ASP A 57 -7.12 17.98 6.81
CA ASP A 57 -6.72 19.11 7.68
C ASP A 57 -7.45 19.08 9.04
N SER A 58 -7.89 17.91 9.45
CA SER A 58 -8.63 17.76 10.70
C SER A 58 -7.71 18.04 11.91
N PRO A 59 -8.11 18.91 12.81
CA PRO A 59 -7.38 19.17 14.04
C PRO A 59 -7.39 17.96 15.00
N ASP A 60 -8.37 17.09 14.86
CA ASP A 60 -8.49 15.84 15.64
C ASP A 60 -8.78 14.65 14.72
N PRO A 61 -7.74 13.97 14.22
CA PRO A 61 -7.87 12.79 13.37
C PRO A 61 -8.59 11.61 14.05
N SER A 62 -8.51 11.51 15.38
CA SER A 62 -9.17 10.44 16.13
C SER A 62 -10.68 10.61 16.16
N THR A 63 -11.15 11.83 16.38
CA THR A 63 -12.58 12.14 16.31
C THR A 63 -13.08 12.03 14.87
N TYR A 64 -12.30 12.48 13.88
CA TYR A 64 -12.64 12.29 12.47
C TYR A 64 -12.84 10.81 12.14
N TRP A 65 -11.90 9.94 12.56
CA TRP A 65 -12.02 8.50 12.38
C TRP A 65 -13.31 7.94 12.96
N ARG A 66 -13.64 8.32 14.19
CA ARG A 66 -14.87 7.84 14.87
C ARG A 66 -16.12 8.19 14.07
N VAL A 67 -16.21 9.42 13.56
CA VAL A 67 -17.35 9.88 12.75
C VAL A 67 -17.39 9.13 11.40
N LEU A 68 -16.26 9.03 10.72
CA LEU A 68 -16.14 8.32 9.45
C LEU A 68 -16.51 6.83 9.60
N LYS A 69 -15.99 6.15 10.62
CA LYS A 69 -16.31 4.76 10.93
C LYS A 69 -17.81 4.55 11.12
N ASN A 70 -18.48 5.43 11.86
CA ASN A 70 -19.92 5.35 12.08
C ASN A 70 -20.72 5.54 10.78
N ARG A 71 -20.27 6.43 9.89
CA ARG A 71 -20.88 6.63 8.56
C ARG A 71 -20.74 5.38 7.71
N LEU A 72 -19.51 4.84 7.60
CA LEU A 72 -19.21 3.65 6.81
C LEU A 72 -19.97 2.41 7.30
N LYS A 73 -20.14 2.29 8.62
CA LYS A 73 -20.96 1.22 9.20
C LYS A 73 -22.42 1.33 8.78
N LYS A 74 -22.99 2.54 8.73
CA LYS A 74 -24.37 2.77 8.26
C LYS A 74 -24.53 2.48 6.76
N GLU A 75 -23.48 2.69 5.98
CA GLU A 75 -23.42 2.40 4.54
C GLU A 75 -23.18 0.90 4.25
N GLY A 76 -23.10 0.05 5.28
CA GLY A 76 -22.84 -1.39 5.13
C GLY A 76 -21.41 -1.74 4.76
N ASN A 77 -20.47 -0.82 4.89
CA ASN A 77 -19.05 -1.05 4.61
C ASN A 77 -18.36 -1.69 5.83
N GLU A 78 -18.44 -3.02 5.93
CA GLU A 78 -17.86 -3.76 7.06
C GLU A 78 -16.33 -3.86 6.96
N THR A 79 -15.76 -3.93 5.78
CA THR A 79 -14.30 -4.09 5.55
C THR A 79 -13.49 -3.05 6.30
N VAL A 80 -13.93 -1.80 6.31
CA VAL A 80 -13.23 -0.68 7.00
C VAL A 80 -13.61 -0.59 8.47
N THR A 81 -14.76 -1.14 8.87
CA THR A 81 -15.22 -1.03 10.27
C THR A 81 -14.61 -2.08 11.18
N ILE A 82 -14.08 -3.19 10.64
CA ILE A 82 -13.40 -4.28 11.36
C ILE A 82 -11.88 -4.00 11.41
N CYS A 83 -11.48 -2.76 11.68
CA CYS A 83 -10.06 -2.47 11.90
C CYS A 83 -9.60 -3.03 13.24
N ASN A 84 -8.52 -3.79 13.23
CA ASN A 84 -7.82 -4.22 14.43
C ASN A 84 -7.23 -3.02 15.17
N ALA A 85 -6.90 -3.19 16.44
CA ALA A 85 -6.23 -2.16 17.22
C ALA A 85 -4.94 -2.72 17.83
N PHE A 86 -3.83 -2.01 17.65
CA PHE A 86 -2.52 -2.36 18.17
C PHE A 86 -1.98 -1.25 19.07
N LYS A 87 -1.14 -1.63 20.04
CA LYS A 87 -0.45 -0.66 20.88
C LYS A 87 0.71 -0.06 20.12
N LEU A 88 0.58 1.20 19.73
CA LEU A 88 1.61 1.97 19.04
C LEU A 88 2.15 3.10 19.94
N PRO A 89 3.44 3.46 19.78
CA PRO A 89 3.97 4.62 20.49
C PRO A 89 3.29 5.90 19.99
N ALA A 90 2.76 6.68 20.89
CA ALA A 90 2.18 7.98 20.60
C ALA A 90 3.26 9.08 20.59
N LYS A 91 2.90 10.29 20.17
CA LYS A 91 3.82 11.45 20.11
C LYS A 91 4.41 11.80 21.48
N ASP A 92 3.73 11.43 22.58
CA ASP A 92 4.17 11.60 23.97
C ASP A 92 5.00 10.42 24.52
N GLY A 93 5.38 9.47 23.68
CA GLY A 93 6.17 8.28 24.03
C GLY A 93 5.37 7.18 24.75
N LYS A 94 4.08 7.38 25.04
CA LYS A 94 3.24 6.37 25.67
C LYS A 94 2.67 5.40 24.65
N MET A 95 2.57 4.13 25.00
CA MET A 95 1.93 3.12 24.19
C MET A 95 0.41 3.27 24.26
N ARG A 96 -0.23 3.55 23.14
CA ARG A 96 -1.69 3.72 23.02
C ARG A 96 -2.29 2.74 22.03
N LEU A 97 -3.46 2.23 22.36
CA LEU A 97 -4.23 1.39 21.45
C LEU A 97 -4.68 2.24 20.24
N THR A 98 -4.16 1.93 19.09
CA THR A 98 -4.36 2.69 17.83
C THR A 98 -5.04 1.79 16.80
N PRO A 99 -6.10 2.25 16.13
CA PRO A 99 -6.71 1.48 15.04
C PRO A 99 -5.72 1.37 13.88
N ILE A 100 -5.59 0.16 13.37
CA ILE A 100 -4.76 -0.18 12.22
C ILE A 100 -5.59 -0.79 11.10
N ALA A 101 -5.15 -0.61 9.89
CA ALA A 101 -5.75 -1.15 8.69
C ALA A 101 -4.69 -1.85 7.83
N ASP A 102 -5.03 -2.96 7.20
CA ASP A 102 -4.21 -3.56 6.16
C ASP A 102 -4.30 -2.74 4.86
N GLN A 103 -3.59 -3.17 3.82
CA GLN A 103 -3.50 -2.43 2.56
C GLN A 103 -4.87 -2.28 1.88
N GLU A 104 -5.70 -3.33 1.87
CA GLU A 104 -7.02 -3.29 1.25
C GLU A 104 -7.96 -2.36 2.01
N GLN A 105 -8.00 -2.48 3.33
CA GLN A 105 -8.78 -1.62 4.21
C GLN A 105 -8.34 -0.15 4.08
N LEU A 106 -7.02 0.09 3.94
CA LEU A 106 -6.46 1.42 3.75
C LEU A 106 -6.95 2.05 2.44
N PHE A 107 -6.92 1.31 1.33
CA PHE A 107 -7.41 1.80 0.04
C PHE A 107 -8.90 2.13 0.08
N ARG A 108 -9.72 1.29 0.71
CA ARG A 108 -11.14 1.55 0.92
C ARG A 108 -11.38 2.78 1.80
N LEU A 109 -10.58 2.94 2.85
CA LEU A 109 -10.63 4.10 3.72
C LEU A 109 -10.35 5.40 2.95
N VAL A 110 -9.27 5.44 2.17
CA VAL A 110 -8.87 6.63 1.41
C VAL A 110 -9.95 7.03 0.40
N GLN A 111 -10.58 6.07 -0.28
CA GLN A 111 -11.71 6.34 -1.18
C GLN A 111 -12.88 7.04 -0.46
N SER A 112 -13.09 6.72 0.82
CA SER A 112 -14.19 7.24 1.63
C SER A 112 -13.92 8.61 2.25
N ILE A 113 -12.67 9.11 2.17
CA ILE A 113 -12.29 10.42 2.71
C ILE A 113 -12.62 11.53 1.69
N PRO A 114 -13.58 12.45 1.98
CA PRO A 114 -13.88 13.56 1.10
C PRO A 114 -12.91 14.73 1.32
N SER A 115 -11.65 14.55 0.92
CA SER A 115 -10.61 15.56 1.08
C SER A 115 -9.87 15.80 -0.24
N PRO A 116 -9.60 17.05 -0.62
CA PRO A 116 -8.77 17.37 -1.79
C PRO A 116 -7.36 16.75 -1.70
N LYS A 117 -6.83 16.55 -0.49
CA LYS A 117 -5.52 15.92 -0.27
C LYS A 117 -5.52 14.42 -0.56
N ALA A 118 -6.68 13.77 -0.47
CA ALA A 118 -6.83 12.36 -0.83
C ALA A 118 -7.00 12.15 -2.35
N GLU A 119 -7.33 13.20 -3.09
CA GLU A 119 -7.68 13.11 -4.52
C GLU A 119 -6.52 12.58 -5.39
N PRO A 120 -5.26 13.06 -5.24
CA PRO A 120 -4.15 12.51 -6.02
C PRO A 120 -3.97 11.00 -5.83
N PHE A 121 -4.21 10.50 -4.62
CA PHE A 121 -4.13 9.08 -4.33
C PHE A 121 -5.29 8.29 -4.95
N LYS A 122 -6.51 8.84 -4.96
CA LYS A 122 -7.67 8.22 -5.61
C LYS A 122 -7.47 8.13 -7.13
N VAL A 123 -6.94 9.19 -7.74
CA VAL A 123 -6.59 9.20 -9.17
C VAL A 123 -5.55 8.13 -9.48
N TRP A 124 -4.49 8.05 -8.66
CA TRP A 124 -3.48 7.01 -8.81
C TRP A 124 -4.07 5.59 -8.68
N MET A 125 -4.93 5.33 -7.69
CA MET A 125 -5.58 4.02 -7.56
C MET A 125 -6.44 3.69 -8.79
N ALA A 126 -7.13 4.67 -9.35
CA ALA A 126 -7.92 4.50 -10.56
C ALA A 126 -7.05 4.16 -11.77
N SER A 127 -5.89 4.84 -11.91
CA SER A 127 -4.90 4.55 -12.96
C SER A 127 -4.37 3.12 -12.84
N VAL A 128 -3.93 2.70 -11.65
CA VAL A 128 -3.42 1.34 -11.41
C VAL A 128 -4.49 0.28 -11.71
N ALA A 129 -5.74 0.54 -11.32
CA ALA A 129 -6.84 -0.38 -11.61
C ALA A 129 -7.12 -0.48 -13.11
N SER A 130 -7.10 0.65 -13.84
CA SER A 130 -7.25 0.67 -15.30
C SER A 130 -6.14 -0.08 -15.99
N GLU A 131 -4.87 0.21 -15.66
CA GLU A 131 -3.71 -0.49 -16.19
C GLU A 131 -3.81 -2.01 -15.97
N ARG A 132 -4.30 -2.43 -14.78
CA ARG A 132 -4.49 -3.85 -14.50
C ARG A 132 -5.59 -4.49 -15.35
N LEU A 133 -6.66 -3.77 -15.67
CA LEU A 133 -7.70 -4.26 -16.57
C LEU A 133 -7.17 -4.40 -18.01
N ASP A 134 -6.34 -3.45 -18.47
CA ASP A 134 -5.70 -3.52 -19.78
C ASP A 134 -4.75 -4.74 -19.85
N GLU A 135 -3.98 -5.00 -18.82
CA GLU A 135 -3.09 -6.18 -18.72
C GLU A 135 -3.86 -7.52 -18.70
N ILE A 136 -5.09 -7.54 -18.19
CA ILE A 136 -5.92 -8.75 -18.25
C ILE A 136 -6.39 -9.03 -19.68
N GLN A 137 -6.62 -7.97 -20.46
CA GLN A 137 -6.99 -8.09 -21.87
C GLN A 137 -5.79 -8.39 -22.76
N ASP A 138 -4.63 -7.79 -22.45
CA ASP A 138 -3.36 -8.00 -23.14
C ASP A 138 -2.25 -8.37 -22.14
N PRO A 139 -2.01 -9.67 -21.90
CA PRO A 139 -0.98 -10.13 -20.95
C PRO A 139 0.45 -9.71 -21.29
N GLU A 140 0.74 -9.31 -22.54
CA GLU A 140 2.08 -8.85 -22.93
C GLU A 140 2.45 -7.55 -22.19
N LEU A 141 1.48 -6.69 -21.92
CA LEU A 141 1.68 -5.46 -21.13
C LEU A 141 2.23 -5.75 -19.72
N THR A 142 1.85 -6.88 -19.12
CA THR A 142 2.42 -7.31 -17.83
C THR A 142 3.92 -7.59 -17.93
N ILE A 143 4.35 -8.20 -19.03
CA ILE A 143 5.76 -8.51 -19.29
C ILE A 143 6.55 -7.21 -19.52
N GLU A 144 6.03 -6.30 -20.32
CA GLU A 144 6.65 -4.99 -20.56
C GLU A 144 6.80 -4.17 -19.27
N ARG A 145 5.77 -4.17 -18.44
CA ARG A 145 5.83 -3.53 -17.13
C ARG A 145 6.90 -4.16 -16.24
N ALA A 146 6.96 -5.48 -16.16
CA ALA A 146 7.97 -6.18 -15.39
C ALA A 146 9.39 -5.83 -15.85
N MET A 147 9.63 -5.77 -17.16
CA MET A 147 10.91 -5.34 -17.73
C MET A 147 11.26 -3.90 -17.34
N THR A 148 10.27 -3.01 -17.41
CA THR A 148 10.43 -1.60 -17.01
C THR A 148 10.76 -1.47 -15.53
N ASP A 149 10.11 -2.25 -14.67
CA ASP A 149 10.39 -2.28 -13.23
C ASP A 149 11.81 -2.80 -12.92
N TYR A 150 12.27 -3.83 -13.60
CA TYR A 150 13.66 -4.31 -13.47
C TYR A 150 14.69 -3.25 -13.90
N ARG A 151 14.44 -2.53 -15.01
CA ARG A 151 15.30 -1.41 -15.42
C ARG A 151 15.37 -0.32 -14.36
N ARG A 152 14.23 0.04 -13.82
CA ARG A 152 14.14 1.06 -12.75
C ARG A 152 14.88 0.62 -11.48
N LEU A 153 14.88 -0.67 -11.16
CA LEU A 153 15.64 -1.26 -10.04
C LEU A 153 17.15 -1.36 -10.34
N GLY A 154 17.60 -0.98 -11.55
CA GLY A 154 19.02 -0.95 -11.93
C GLY A 154 19.57 -2.26 -12.47
N TYR A 155 18.72 -3.23 -12.81
CA TYR A 155 19.17 -4.46 -13.43
C TYR A 155 19.58 -4.22 -14.90
N SER A 156 20.64 -4.91 -15.35
CA SER A 156 21.10 -4.81 -16.73
C SER A 156 20.17 -5.54 -17.73
N GLU A 157 20.14 -5.09 -18.98
CA GLU A 157 19.37 -5.76 -20.04
C GLU A 157 19.76 -7.24 -20.22
N ALA A 158 21.04 -7.57 -20.07
CA ALA A 158 21.51 -8.94 -20.12
C ALA A 158 20.89 -9.80 -19.01
N TRP A 159 20.83 -9.27 -17.79
CA TRP A 159 20.20 -9.94 -16.66
C TRP A 159 18.69 -10.11 -16.86
N ILE A 160 18.00 -9.07 -17.32
CA ILE A 160 16.56 -9.09 -17.59
C ILE A 160 16.21 -10.18 -18.62
N ASN A 161 16.95 -10.22 -19.72
CA ASN A 161 16.75 -11.23 -20.76
C ASN A 161 17.02 -12.66 -20.25
N GLN A 162 18.07 -12.85 -19.43
CA GLN A 162 18.35 -14.14 -18.82
C GLN A 162 17.27 -14.55 -17.83
N ARG A 163 16.70 -13.60 -17.07
CA ARG A 163 15.60 -13.85 -16.14
C ARG A 163 14.34 -14.31 -16.86
N LEU A 164 13.97 -13.65 -17.96
CA LEU A 164 12.82 -14.04 -18.77
C LEU A 164 12.99 -15.44 -19.37
N LYS A 165 14.14 -15.75 -19.94
CA LYS A 165 14.45 -17.09 -20.45
C LYS A 165 14.38 -18.15 -19.35
N SER A 166 14.84 -17.86 -18.12
CA SER A 166 14.78 -18.79 -17.00
C SER A 166 13.36 -19.10 -16.54
N ILE A 167 12.42 -18.15 -16.70
CA ILE A 167 11.00 -18.34 -16.40
C ILE A 167 10.36 -19.24 -17.45
N GLU A 168 10.68 -19.02 -18.73
CA GLU A 168 10.22 -19.82 -19.85
C GLU A 168 10.63 -21.29 -19.72
N VAL A 169 11.93 -21.55 -19.53
CA VAL A 169 12.47 -22.90 -19.30
C VAL A 169 11.82 -23.60 -18.12
N ARG A 170 11.60 -22.87 -17.02
CA ARG A 170 10.92 -23.45 -15.84
C ARG A 170 9.48 -23.84 -16.15
N LYS A 171 8.78 -23.04 -16.94
CA LYS A 171 7.40 -23.32 -17.36
C LYS A 171 7.35 -24.58 -18.24
N GLU A 172 8.23 -24.69 -19.23
CA GLU A 172 8.34 -25.89 -20.09
C GLU A 172 8.57 -27.15 -19.25
N LEU A 173 9.55 -27.15 -18.33
CA LEU A 173 9.83 -28.27 -17.43
C LEU A 173 8.63 -28.64 -16.56
N THR A 174 7.85 -27.67 -16.11
CA THR A 174 6.66 -27.92 -15.26
C THR A 174 5.51 -28.53 -16.08
N ASP A 175 5.37 -28.16 -17.34
CA ASP A 175 4.33 -28.68 -18.22
C ASP A 175 4.61 -30.13 -18.68
N GLU A 176 5.88 -30.52 -18.78
CA GLU A 176 6.27 -31.91 -19.04
C GLU A 176 6.03 -32.88 -17.86
N TRP A 177 5.83 -32.35 -16.64
CA TRP A 177 5.61 -33.17 -15.42
C TRP A 177 4.14 -33.38 -15.08
N LYS A 178 3.21 -32.92 -15.90
CA LYS A 178 1.75 -33.19 -15.79
C LYS A 178 1.33 -34.37 -16.68
#